data_0e3d5cbd63f93739e1d7602b6804d83e
#
_entry.id   0e3d5cbd63f93739e1d7602b6804d83e
#
_cell.length_a   1.000
_cell.length_b   1.000
_cell.length_c   1.000
_cell.angle_alpha   90.00
_cell.angle_beta   90.00
_cell.angle_gamma   90.00
#
_symmetry.space_group_name_H-M   'P 1'
#
loop_
_entity.id
_entity.type
_entity.pdbx_description
1 polymer ?
#
loop_
_entity_poly.entity_id
_entity_poly.type
_entity_poly.pdbx_seq_one_letter_code
_entity_poly.pdbx_strand_id
1 'polypeptide(L)'
;YSSTSRGLGDVYKRQVVDYLPNPLDVGSIQAHDPKDYDTIIERHPDAKDPFAALAFKVAVHPFFGRLTYVRVYSGQLDSGAQVVNSTKGKKERIGKIFQMHANKEIPVPSVTAGNIYAVIGLKDTTTGDTLTDPASPVVLESMTFPEPVIEVAIEPKTKADQEKLGVAIQKLAEEDPTFRTELNPETGQTTIKGMGELHLDILVDRMKREFNVEANVGKPQVAYRETIRKGVEKYDYTHKKQTGGSGQFAKIQFNIEPLDLDDEKTYEFVNSVTGGRIPREYIGSIDAGFQDAMNVGVLAGYPIVGVKATIVDG
;
A
#
# COMPACT_ATOMS: atom_id res chain seq x y z
N TYR A 1 22.64 47.62 -38.97
CA TYR A 1 22.58 47.16 -37.54
C TYR A 1 21.20 46.50 -37.32
N SER A 2 21.11 45.20 -37.55
CA SER A 2 19.93 44.47 -37.12
C SER A 2 20.23 43.92 -35.72
N SER A 3 19.68 44.55 -34.70
CA SER A 3 19.64 43.99 -33.36
C SER A 3 18.59 42.87 -33.36
N THR A 4 19.04 41.66 -33.61
CA THR A 4 18.26 40.49 -33.25
C THR A 4 18.17 40.47 -31.73
N SER A 5 17.08 41.01 -31.18
CA SER A 5 16.70 40.79 -29.79
C SER A 5 16.45 39.31 -29.65
N ARG A 6 17.44 38.52 -29.22
CA ARG A 6 17.23 37.15 -28.81
C ARG A 6 16.27 37.22 -27.62
N GLY A 7 15.07 36.72 -27.84
CA GLY A 7 14.06 36.70 -26.80
C GLY A 7 14.58 35.93 -25.57
N LEU A 8 14.12 36.30 -24.37
CA LEU A 8 14.43 35.61 -23.10
C LEU A 8 14.37 34.10 -23.22
N GLY A 9 13.42 33.59 -24.03
CA GLY A 9 13.26 32.15 -24.29
C GLY A 9 14.46 31.47 -24.96
N ASP A 10 15.21 32.20 -25.81
CA ASP A 10 16.41 31.65 -26.45
C ASP A 10 17.61 31.62 -25.49
N VAL A 11 17.68 32.54 -24.51
CA VAL A 11 18.65 32.51 -23.46
C VAL A 11 18.48 31.30 -22.55
N TYR A 12 17.25 31.01 -22.11
CA TYR A 12 16.97 29.84 -21.28
C TYR A 12 17.24 28.52 -22.01
N LYS A 13 16.86 28.40 -23.27
CA LYS A 13 17.16 27.22 -24.09
C LYS A 13 18.65 26.94 -24.21
N ARG A 14 19.44 27.99 -24.41
CA ARG A 14 20.90 27.85 -24.44
C ARG A 14 21.47 27.41 -23.10
N GLN A 15 21.01 28.00 -22.01
CA GLN A 15 21.46 27.59 -20.68
C GLN A 15 21.16 26.09 -20.41
N VAL A 16 20.01 25.56 -20.84
CA VAL A 16 19.72 24.11 -20.73
C VAL A 16 20.74 23.30 -21.54
N VAL A 17 21.02 23.69 -22.76
CA VAL A 17 22.00 23.00 -23.64
C VAL A 17 23.42 23.10 -23.15
N ASP A 18 23.82 24.28 -22.64
CA ASP A 18 25.23 24.57 -22.29
C ASP A 18 25.59 24.03 -20.89
N TYR A 19 24.61 23.91 -19.95
CA TYR A 19 24.89 23.61 -18.53
C TYR A 19 24.33 22.29 -18.05
N LEU A 20 23.35 21.67 -18.72
CA LEU A 20 22.82 20.34 -18.32
C LEU A 20 23.53 19.26 -19.13
N PRO A 21 24.03 18.19 -18.45
CA PRO A 21 24.69 17.09 -19.14
C PRO A 21 23.67 16.30 -19.98
N ASN A 22 24.06 15.96 -21.19
CA ASN A 22 23.30 15.04 -22.01
C ASN A 22 23.61 13.57 -21.61
N PRO A 23 22.81 12.58 -22.02
CA PRO A 23 23.05 11.19 -21.67
C PRO A 23 24.44 10.64 -22.04
N LEU A 24 25.06 11.16 -23.13
CA LEU A 24 26.41 10.75 -23.54
C LEU A 24 27.49 11.39 -22.65
N ASP A 25 27.25 12.60 -22.11
CA ASP A 25 28.17 13.24 -21.17
C ASP A 25 28.19 12.51 -19.81
N VAL A 26 27.04 11.96 -19.39
CA VAL A 26 26.93 11.16 -18.16
C VAL A 26 27.63 9.81 -18.29
N GLY A 27 27.65 9.25 -19.52
CA GLY A 27 28.30 7.98 -19.81
C GLY A 27 27.48 6.76 -19.35
N SER A 28 28.17 5.71 -18.89
CA SER A 28 27.54 4.48 -18.40
C SER A 28 26.85 4.69 -17.05
N ILE A 29 25.78 3.94 -16.84
CA ILE A 29 25.10 3.84 -15.55
C ILE A 29 25.34 2.47 -14.93
N GLN A 30 25.38 2.45 -13.60
CA GLN A 30 25.47 1.22 -12.84
C GLN A 30 24.08 0.63 -12.61
N ALA A 31 23.96 -0.65 -12.82
CA ALA A 31 22.78 -1.46 -12.52
C ALA A 31 23.22 -2.71 -11.76
N HIS A 32 22.29 -3.39 -11.12
CA HIS A 32 22.55 -4.56 -10.31
C HIS A 32 21.94 -5.82 -10.95
N ASP A 33 22.57 -6.97 -10.72
CA ASP A 33 21.95 -8.25 -11.10
C ASP A 33 20.74 -8.51 -10.20
N PRO A 34 19.55 -8.83 -10.72
CA PRO A 34 18.37 -9.12 -9.91
C PRO A 34 18.51 -10.28 -8.92
N LYS A 35 19.48 -11.19 -9.16
CA LYS A 35 19.74 -12.35 -8.30
C LYS A 35 20.86 -12.13 -7.30
N ASP A 36 21.79 -11.24 -7.62
CA ASP A 36 22.93 -10.90 -6.79
C ASP A 36 23.16 -9.39 -6.86
N TYR A 37 22.55 -8.69 -5.92
CA TYR A 37 22.54 -7.24 -5.89
C TYR A 37 23.93 -6.61 -5.69
N ASP A 38 24.90 -7.37 -5.22
CA ASP A 38 26.30 -6.92 -5.09
C ASP A 38 27.04 -6.91 -6.42
N THR A 39 26.54 -7.64 -7.42
CA THR A 39 27.11 -7.66 -8.76
C THR A 39 26.63 -6.46 -9.57
N ILE A 40 27.59 -5.56 -9.90
CA ILE A 40 27.34 -4.36 -10.70
C ILE A 40 27.48 -4.68 -12.19
N ILE A 41 26.49 -4.26 -12.96
CA ILE A 41 26.44 -4.39 -14.42
C ILE A 41 26.35 -2.99 -15.02
N GLU A 42 27.26 -2.63 -15.91
CA GLU A 42 27.19 -1.34 -16.59
C GLU A 42 26.23 -1.38 -17.78
N ARG A 43 25.52 -0.27 -18.00
CA ARG A 43 24.66 0.00 -19.16
C ARG A 43 25.07 1.31 -19.80
N HIS A 44 25.19 1.32 -21.12
CA HIS A 44 25.60 2.49 -21.88
C HIS A 44 24.40 3.11 -22.61
N PRO A 45 24.38 4.42 -22.82
CA PRO A 45 23.31 5.11 -23.55
C PRO A 45 23.45 4.87 -25.07
N ASP A 46 23.55 3.60 -25.47
CA ASP A 46 23.65 3.12 -26.85
C ASP A 46 22.41 2.30 -27.19
N ALA A 47 21.85 2.49 -28.38
CA ALA A 47 20.71 1.72 -28.89
C ALA A 47 21.04 0.22 -29.10
N LYS A 48 22.32 -0.15 -29.18
CA LYS A 48 22.77 -1.54 -29.35
C LYS A 48 22.91 -2.30 -28.04
N ASP A 49 22.99 -1.59 -26.91
CA ASP A 49 23.02 -2.23 -25.60
C ASP A 49 21.68 -2.90 -25.28
N PRO A 50 21.66 -3.88 -24.39
CA PRO A 50 20.40 -4.47 -23.91
C PRO A 50 19.49 -3.38 -23.30
N PHE A 51 18.19 -3.47 -23.59
CA PHE A 51 17.22 -2.49 -23.13
C PHE A 51 17.13 -2.44 -21.61
N ALA A 52 17.24 -1.22 -21.05
CA ALA A 52 16.96 -0.94 -19.65
C ALA A 52 16.34 0.45 -19.50
N ALA A 53 15.23 0.52 -18.79
CA ALA A 53 14.48 1.75 -18.52
C ALA A 53 13.93 1.78 -17.10
N LEU A 54 13.84 2.96 -16.51
CA LEU A 54 13.25 3.21 -15.21
C LEU A 54 11.83 3.80 -15.39
N ALA A 55 10.84 3.16 -14.80
CA ALA A 55 9.50 3.70 -14.67
C ALA A 55 9.48 4.71 -13.50
N PHE A 56 9.61 5.99 -13.78
CA PHE A 56 9.79 7.01 -12.74
C PHE A 56 8.51 7.73 -12.35
N LYS A 57 7.44 7.58 -13.13
CA LYS A 57 6.13 8.17 -12.84
C LYS A 57 5.02 7.36 -13.48
N VAL A 58 3.95 7.14 -12.73
CA VAL A 58 2.68 6.62 -13.24
C VAL A 58 1.66 7.76 -13.17
N ALA A 59 0.82 7.88 -14.19
CA ALA A 59 -0.27 8.84 -14.22
C ALA A 59 -1.54 8.18 -14.77
N VAL A 60 -2.70 8.63 -14.36
CA VAL A 60 -3.98 8.20 -14.91
C VAL A 60 -4.40 9.15 -16.02
N HIS A 61 -4.55 8.62 -17.23
CA HIS A 61 -5.00 9.39 -18.37
C HIS A 61 -6.49 9.11 -18.66
N PRO A 62 -7.32 10.13 -18.94
CA PRO A 62 -8.77 9.96 -19.12
C PRO A 62 -9.15 8.94 -20.21
N PHE A 63 -8.37 8.86 -21.30
CA PHE A 63 -8.67 8.00 -22.46
C PHE A 63 -7.86 6.71 -22.49
N PHE A 64 -6.61 6.73 -22.03
CA PHE A 64 -5.70 5.58 -22.10
C PHE A 64 -5.60 4.79 -20.80
N GLY A 65 -6.23 5.29 -19.73
CA GLY A 65 -6.10 4.70 -18.41
C GLY A 65 -4.71 4.94 -17.85
N ARG A 66 -4.02 3.87 -17.48
CA ARG A 66 -2.68 3.95 -16.88
C ARG A 66 -1.61 4.30 -17.93
N LEU A 67 -0.91 5.39 -17.70
CA LEU A 67 0.19 5.90 -18.50
C LEU A 67 1.47 5.86 -17.62
N THR A 68 2.47 5.09 -18.05
CA THR A 68 3.74 4.97 -17.33
C THR A 68 4.83 5.75 -18.04
N TYR A 69 5.43 6.70 -17.35
CA TYR A 69 6.59 7.46 -17.87
C TYR A 69 7.86 6.68 -17.58
N VAL A 70 8.62 6.44 -18.64
CA VAL A 70 9.87 5.68 -18.57
C VAL A 70 11.04 6.51 -19.11
N ARG A 71 12.15 6.50 -18.37
CA ARG A 71 13.44 6.98 -18.86
C ARG A 71 14.24 5.80 -19.37
N VAL A 72 14.58 5.81 -20.65
CA VAL A 72 15.36 4.77 -21.28
C VAL A 72 16.85 5.07 -21.10
N TYR A 73 17.56 4.22 -20.40
CA TYR A 73 18.99 4.39 -20.11
C TYR A 73 19.87 3.66 -21.13
N SER A 74 19.44 2.52 -21.63
CA SER A 74 20.17 1.72 -22.64
C SER A 74 19.23 1.04 -23.60
N GLY A 75 19.72 0.71 -24.77
CA GLY A 75 19.02 -0.08 -25.76
C GLY A 75 17.94 0.65 -26.53
N GLN A 76 17.24 -0.13 -27.32
CA GLN A 76 16.07 0.26 -28.10
C GLN A 76 14.98 -0.79 -27.96
N LEU A 77 13.72 -0.39 -27.99
CA LEU A 77 12.58 -1.29 -27.91
C LEU A 77 11.41 -0.80 -28.76
N ASP A 78 10.78 -1.69 -29.49
CA ASP A 78 9.63 -1.38 -30.33
C ASP A 78 8.30 -1.50 -29.58
N SER A 79 7.29 -0.79 -30.06
CA SER A 79 5.92 -0.94 -29.60
C SER A 79 5.44 -2.39 -29.78
N GLY A 80 4.80 -2.96 -28.78
CA GLY A 80 4.33 -4.34 -28.78
C GLY A 80 5.36 -5.35 -28.25
N ALA A 81 6.58 -4.94 -27.96
CA ALA A 81 7.61 -5.83 -27.44
C ALA A 81 7.35 -6.30 -26.00
N GLN A 82 7.92 -7.45 -25.65
CA GLN A 82 7.91 -7.97 -24.29
C GLN A 82 9.08 -7.41 -23.49
N VAL A 83 8.82 -7.07 -22.25
CA VAL A 83 9.80 -6.65 -21.25
C VAL A 83 9.64 -7.45 -19.97
N VAL A 84 10.68 -7.45 -19.16
CA VAL A 84 10.62 -7.94 -17.79
C VAL A 84 10.68 -6.75 -16.86
N ASN A 85 9.72 -6.65 -15.95
CA ASN A 85 9.84 -5.83 -14.76
C ASN A 85 10.79 -6.54 -13.80
N SER A 86 12.07 -6.15 -13.82
CA SER A 86 13.13 -6.84 -13.07
C SER A 86 13.00 -6.67 -11.56
N THR A 87 12.40 -5.58 -11.12
CA THR A 87 12.13 -5.32 -9.69
C THR A 87 11.14 -6.34 -9.11
N LYS A 88 10.13 -6.73 -9.90
CA LYS A 88 9.05 -7.65 -9.47
C LYS A 88 9.16 -9.05 -10.07
N GLY A 89 10.09 -9.28 -10.99
CA GLY A 89 10.24 -10.55 -11.69
C GLY A 89 9.09 -10.90 -12.64
N LYS A 90 8.29 -9.92 -13.09
CA LYS A 90 7.10 -10.13 -13.91
C LYS A 90 7.35 -9.76 -15.37
N LYS A 91 6.82 -10.58 -16.29
CA LYS A 91 6.81 -10.29 -17.72
C LYS A 91 5.63 -9.40 -18.06
N GLU A 92 5.90 -8.32 -18.79
CA GLU A 92 4.89 -7.37 -19.26
C GLU A 92 5.08 -7.08 -20.75
N ARG A 93 4.10 -6.42 -21.34
CA ARG A 93 4.15 -6.03 -22.75
C ARG A 93 3.92 -4.54 -22.88
N ILE A 94 4.84 -3.85 -23.53
CA ILE A 94 4.67 -2.45 -23.91
C ILE A 94 3.61 -2.39 -25.02
N GLY A 95 2.57 -1.60 -24.79
CA GLY A 95 1.55 -1.32 -25.81
C GLY A 95 2.00 -0.18 -26.73
N LYS A 96 1.20 0.91 -26.79
CA LYS A 96 1.59 2.11 -27.54
C LYS A 96 2.63 2.92 -26.76
N ILE A 97 3.45 3.61 -27.50
CA ILE A 97 4.51 4.49 -27.01
C ILE A 97 4.20 5.91 -27.49
N PHE A 98 4.36 6.87 -26.59
CA PHE A 98 4.19 8.28 -26.88
C PHE A 98 5.39 9.10 -26.44
N GLN A 99 5.80 10.03 -27.30
CA GLN A 99 6.64 11.13 -26.89
C GLN A 99 5.72 12.27 -26.46
N MET A 100 5.87 12.71 -25.21
CA MET A 100 5.03 13.75 -24.65
C MET A 100 5.58 15.13 -24.99
N HIS A 101 4.72 15.99 -25.51
CA HIS A 101 5.02 17.39 -25.75
C HIS A 101 3.93 18.26 -25.11
N ALA A 102 4.19 18.69 -23.88
CA ALA A 102 3.17 19.26 -23.00
C ALA A 102 1.96 18.30 -22.85
N ASN A 103 0.76 18.71 -23.31
CA ASN A 103 -0.46 17.90 -23.25
C ASN A 103 -0.72 17.11 -24.56
N LYS A 104 0.27 17.05 -25.46
CA LYS A 104 0.12 16.31 -26.72
C LYS A 104 0.88 15.00 -26.65
N GLU A 105 0.18 13.93 -26.96
CA GLU A 105 0.75 12.59 -27.11
C GLU A 105 1.12 12.37 -28.58
N ILE A 106 2.41 12.30 -28.87
CA ILE A 106 2.92 12.01 -30.20
C ILE A 106 3.27 10.53 -30.26
N PRO A 107 2.53 9.69 -31.00
CA PRO A 107 2.83 8.28 -31.07
C PRO A 107 4.16 8.05 -31.81
N VAL A 108 4.97 7.18 -31.25
CA VAL A 108 6.25 6.78 -31.83
C VAL A 108 6.33 5.25 -31.93
N PRO A 109 7.03 4.70 -32.92
CA PRO A 109 7.11 3.25 -33.11
C PRO A 109 8.03 2.56 -32.10
N SER A 110 9.03 3.27 -31.60
CA SER A 110 10.06 2.71 -30.72
C SER A 110 10.55 3.71 -29.69
N VAL A 111 11.14 3.20 -28.61
CA VAL A 111 11.90 3.96 -27.62
C VAL A 111 13.40 3.73 -27.83
N THR A 112 14.22 4.75 -27.55
CA THR A 112 15.69 4.66 -27.63
C THR A 112 16.33 5.27 -26.38
N ALA A 113 17.54 4.80 -26.06
CA ALA A 113 18.34 5.31 -24.96
C ALA A 113 18.48 6.85 -24.97
N GLY A 114 18.49 7.42 -23.78
CA GLY A 114 18.66 8.86 -23.55
C GLY A 114 17.38 9.68 -23.54
N ASN A 115 16.22 9.10 -23.87
CA ASN A 115 14.96 9.81 -23.97
C ASN A 115 13.96 9.37 -22.87
N ILE A 116 12.90 10.18 -22.74
CA ILE A 116 11.75 9.92 -21.88
C ILE A 116 10.54 9.69 -22.77
N TYR A 117 9.80 8.64 -22.46
CA TYR A 117 8.57 8.26 -23.15
C TYR A 117 7.44 7.97 -22.17
N ALA A 118 6.22 8.07 -22.64
CA ALA A 118 5.05 7.58 -21.96
C ALA A 118 4.57 6.30 -22.65
N VAL A 119 4.37 5.25 -21.90
CA VAL A 119 3.97 3.93 -22.42
C VAL A 119 2.68 3.47 -21.78
N ILE A 120 1.85 2.76 -22.55
CA ILE A 120 0.65 2.09 -22.07
C ILE A 120 0.79 0.58 -22.20
N GLY A 121 -0.03 -0.16 -21.45
CA GLY A 121 -0.05 -1.63 -21.48
C GLY A 121 0.65 -2.28 -20.30
N LEU A 122 1.41 -1.55 -19.51
CA LEU A 122 2.03 -2.05 -18.29
C LEU A 122 0.98 -2.11 -17.18
N LYS A 123 0.74 -3.30 -16.64
CA LYS A 123 -0.31 -3.55 -15.62
C LYS A 123 0.24 -3.56 -14.20
N ASP A 124 1.39 -4.20 -14.02
CA ASP A 124 2.00 -4.43 -12.71
C ASP A 124 3.12 -3.42 -12.37
N THR A 125 3.64 -2.70 -13.37
CA THR A 125 4.73 -1.73 -13.19
C THR A 125 4.27 -0.52 -12.37
N THR A 126 5.01 -0.18 -11.33
CA THR A 126 4.80 0.99 -10.46
C THR A 126 5.99 1.95 -10.54
N THR A 127 5.85 3.13 -9.95
CA THR A 127 6.94 4.11 -9.86
C THR A 127 8.15 3.51 -9.13
N GLY A 128 9.33 3.59 -9.73
CA GLY A 128 10.58 3.01 -9.22
C GLY A 128 10.94 1.65 -9.83
N ASP A 129 10.05 1.02 -10.60
CA ASP A 129 10.33 -0.28 -11.20
C ASP A 129 11.25 -0.16 -12.42
N THR A 130 12.10 -1.17 -12.61
CA THR A 130 13.00 -1.30 -13.76
C THR A 130 12.41 -2.24 -14.80
N LEU A 131 12.39 -1.77 -16.05
CA LEU A 131 11.96 -2.54 -17.21
C LEU A 131 13.18 -2.91 -18.08
N THR A 132 13.34 -4.15 -18.40
CA THR A 132 14.53 -4.65 -19.12
C THR A 132 14.19 -5.65 -20.22
N ASP A 133 15.19 -5.90 -21.06
CA ASP A 133 15.18 -7.05 -21.98
C ASP A 133 15.11 -8.36 -21.15
N PRO A 134 14.20 -9.28 -21.48
CA PRO A 134 14.12 -10.59 -20.84
C PRO A 134 15.42 -11.42 -20.87
N ALA A 135 16.25 -11.22 -21.88
CA ALA A 135 17.52 -11.95 -22.05
C ALA A 135 18.65 -11.38 -21.15
N SER A 136 18.55 -10.14 -20.71
CA SER A 136 19.59 -9.47 -19.90
C SER A 136 18.99 -8.61 -18.81
N PRO A 137 18.32 -9.22 -17.82
CA PRO A 137 17.65 -8.48 -16.76
C PRO A 137 18.67 -7.79 -15.83
N VAL A 138 18.38 -6.55 -15.49
CA VAL A 138 19.12 -5.77 -14.49
C VAL A 138 18.14 -4.95 -13.64
N VAL A 139 18.55 -4.52 -12.46
CA VAL A 139 17.80 -3.56 -11.62
C VAL A 139 18.60 -2.27 -11.57
N LEU A 140 17.97 -1.20 -12.00
CA LEU A 140 18.51 0.16 -11.84
C LEU A 140 18.33 0.58 -10.38
N GLU A 141 18.98 1.68 -10.00
CA GLU A 141 18.84 2.24 -8.65
C GLU A 141 17.35 2.39 -8.27
N SER A 142 16.97 1.81 -7.13
CA SER A 142 15.60 1.89 -6.65
C SER A 142 15.34 3.24 -6.00
N MET A 143 14.19 3.84 -6.33
CA MET A 143 13.73 5.05 -5.64
C MET A 143 13.19 4.68 -4.26
N THR A 144 13.73 5.28 -3.21
CA THR A 144 13.19 5.18 -1.86
C THR A 144 12.23 6.33 -1.60
N PHE A 145 11.01 6.00 -1.21
CA PHE A 145 9.99 7.00 -0.87
C PHE A 145 9.87 7.09 0.66
N PRO A 146 9.78 8.31 1.21
CA PRO A 146 9.59 8.49 2.64
C PRO A 146 8.22 7.95 3.06
N GLU A 147 8.16 7.44 4.29
CA GLU A 147 6.90 7.01 4.88
C GLU A 147 5.99 8.21 5.17
N PRO A 148 4.67 8.08 4.95
CA PRO A 148 3.72 9.14 5.23
C PRO A 148 3.67 9.45 6.73
N VAL A 149 3.54 10.75 7.07
CA VAL A 149 3.63 11.24 8.45
C VAL A 149 2.29 11.72 9.02
N ILE A 150 1.29 11.93 8.18
CA ILE A 150 -0.04 12.40 8.59
C ILE A 150 -1.11 11.43 8.12
N GLU A 151 -2.11 11.23 8.98
CA GLU A 151 -3.26 10.38 8.71
C GLU A 151 -4.56 11.13 8.97
N VAL A 152 -5.53 10.97 8.07
CA VAL A 152 -6.90 11.47 8.22
C VAL A 152 -7.90 10.39 7.82
N ALA A 153 -9.06 10.40 8.45
CA ALA A 153 -10.19 9.55 8.05
C ALA A 153 -10.91 10.17 6.85
N ILE A 154 -11.33 9.34 5.91
CA ILE A 154 -12.14 9.76 4.77
C ILE A 154 -13.41 8.90 4.70
N GLU A 155 -14.56 9.56 4.64
CA GLU A 155 -15.87 8.91 4.60
C GLU A 155 -16.67 9.41 3.40
N PRO A 156 -17.22 8.51 2.57
CA PRO A 156 -18.08 8.92 1.46
C PRO A 156 -19.37 9.52 2.00
N LYS A 157 -19.88 10.57 1.37
CA LYS A 157 -21.16 11.20 1.80
C LYS A 157 -22.36 10.33 1.47
N THR A 158 -22.31 9.54 0.42
CA THR A 158 -23.39 8.65 -0.03
C THR A 158 -22.89 7.25 -0.34
N LYS A 159 -23.79 6.26 -0.38
CA LYS A 159 -23.46 4.90 -0.82
C LYS A 159 -22.90 4.84 -2.24
N ALA A 160 -23.39 5.70 -3.13
CA ALA A 160 -22.89 5.79 -4.50
C ALA A 160 -21.46 6.33 -4.58
N ASP A 161 -21.06 7.18 -3.61
CA ASP A 161 -19.71 7.68 -3.53
C ASP A 161 -18.73 6.65 -2.96
N GLN A 162 -19.20 5.62 -2.25
CA GLN A 162 -18.35 4.60 -1.67
C GLN A 162 -17.58 3.80 -2.72
N GLU A 163 -18.25 3.35 -3.78
CA GLU A 163 -17.59 2.63 -4.88
C GLU A 163 -16.63 3.53 -5.64
N LYS A 164 -17.05 4.77 -5.92
CA LYS A 164 -16.20 5.77 -6.60
C LYS A 164 -14.99 6.13 -5.75
N LEU A 165 -15.14 6.25 -4.44
CA LEU A 165 -14.06 6.54 -3.50
C LEU A 165 -12.99 5.44 -3.55
N GLY A 166 -13.39 4.15 -3.52
CA GLY A 166 -12.47 3.03 -3.65
C GLY A 166 -11.64 3.08 -4.93
N VAL A 167 -12.30 3.36 -6.08
CA VAL A 167 -11.63 3.51 -7.37
C VAL A 167 -10.69 4.72 -7.39
N ALA A 168 -11.11 5.85 -6.84
CA ALA A 168 -10.30 7.07 -6.79
C ALA A 168 -9.04 6.87 -5.94
N ILE A 169 -9.21 6.30 -4.75
CA ILE A 169 -8.12 5.96 -3.84
C ILE A 169 -7.10 5.04 -4.53
N GLN A 170 -7.56 3.95 -5.15
CA GLN A 170 -6.67 3.01 -5.83
C GLN A 170 -5.86 3.70 -6.92
N LYS A 171 -6.50 4.49 -7.77
CA LYS A 171 -5.81 5.19 -8.87
C LYS A 171 -4.82 6.23 -8.37
N LEU A 172 -5.15 6.98 -7.32
CA LEU A 172 -4.25 7.96 -6.74
C LEU A 172 -3.05 7.28 -6.04
N ALA A 173 -3.26 6.14 -5.39
CA ALA A 173 -2.17 5.34 -4.80
C ALA A 173 -1.25 4.72 -5.86
N GLU A 174 -1.75 4.43 -7.06
CA GLU A 174 -0.91 4.00 -8.18
C GLU A 174 -0.02 5.13 -8.72
N GLU A 175 -0.50 6.39 -8.65
CA GLU A 175 0.25 7.56 -9.11
C GLU A 175 1.31 8.02 -8.10
N ASP A 176 0.96 7.96 -6.81
CA ASP A 176 1.77 8.51 -5.72
C ASP A 176 2.16 7.44 -4.70
N PRO A 177 3.40 6.98 -4.70
CA PRO A 177 3.89 5.95 -3.77
C PRO A 177 3.96 6.42 -2.31
N THR A 178 3.86 7.73 -2.03
CA THR A 178 3.81 8.28 -0.67
C THR A 178 2.38 8.37 -0.13
N PHE A 179 1.38 8.14 -0.97
CA PHE A 179 -0.02 8.07 -0.58
C PHE A 179 -0.40 6.63 -0.23
N ARG A 180 -0.83 6.41 0.99
CA ARG A 180 -1.27 5.10 1.48
C ARG A 180 -2.66 5.16 2.04
N THR A 181 -3.32 4.02 2.02
CA THR A 181 -4.68 3.89 2.57
C THR A 181 -4.76 2.66 3.44
N GLU A 182 -5.55 2.73 4.48
CA GLU A 182 -5.80 1.65 5.41
C GLU A 182 -7.27 1.62 5.79
N LEU A 183 -7.84 0.42 5.85
CA LEU A 183 -9.16 0.21 6.42
C LEU A 183 -8.97 -0.24 7.87
N ASN A 184 -9.40 0.57 8.82
CA ASN A 184 -9.39 0.16 10.21
C ASN A 184 -10.48 -0.89 10.45
N PRO A 185 -10.13 -2.15 10.77
CA PRO A 185 -11.11 -3.22 10.89
C PRO A 185 -12.04 -3.06 12.10
N GLU A 186 -11.65 -2.24 13.08
CA GLU A 186 -12.39 -2.05 14.32
C GLU A 186 -13.41 -0.93 14.20
N THR A 187 -13.03 0.19 13.59
CA THR A 187 -13.91 1.35 13.43
C THR A 187 -14.66 1.32 12.10
N GLY A 188 -14.22 0.48 11.14
CA GLY A 188 -14.74 0.45 9.79
C GLY A 188 -14.38 1.69 8.97
N GLN A 189 -13.57 2.60 9.51
CA GLN A 189 -13.15 3.80 8.81
C GLN A 189 -12.03 3.53 7.82
N THR A 190 -12.12 4.14 6.66
CA THR A 190 -11.00 4.24 5.72
C THR A 190 -10.16 5.45 6.10
N THR A 191 -8.87 5.23 6.31
CA THR A 191 -7.90 6.30 6.53
C THR A 191 -6.99 6.46 5.32
N ILE A 192 -6.59 7.69 5.07
CA ILE A 192 -5.62 8.06 4.05
C ILE A 192 -4.41 8.70 4.72
N LYS A 193 -3.22 8.28 4.29
CA LYS A 193 -1.93 8.72 4.85
C LYS A 193 -1.14 9.45 3.78
N GLY A 194 -0.47 10.53 4.16
CA GLY A 194 0.31 11.36 3.24
C GLY A 194 1.44 12.13 3.92
N MET A 195 2.21 12.84 3.13
CA MET A 195 3.42 13.57 3.56
C MET A 195 3.13 14.86 4.33
N GLY A 196 1.89 15.35 4.31
CA GLY A 196 1.49 16.57 4.99
C GLY A 196 0.03 16.93 4.73
N GLU A 197 -0.49 17.90 5.47
CA GLU A 197 -1.88 18.35 5.37
C GLU A 197 -2.22 18.83 3.95
N LEU A 198 -1.38 19.69 3.37
CA LEU A 198 -1.56 20.17 2.00
C LEU A 198 -1.56 19.03 0.97
N HIS A 199 -0.73 18.01 1.16
CA HIS A 199 -0.70 16.83 0.29
C HIS A 199 -2.05 16.10 0.30
N LEU A 200 -2.60 15.82 1.48
CA LEU A 200 -3.90 15.17 1.63
C LEU A 200 -5.05 16.03 1.10
N ASP A 201 -5.02 17.33 1.35
CA ASP A 201 -6.01 18.28 0.82
C ASP A 201 -6.06 18.28 -0.71
N ILE A 202 -4.89 18.27 -1.36
CA ILE A 202 -4.79 18.19 -2.83
C ILE A 202 -5.36 16.86 -3.33
N LEU A 203 -5.06 15.74 -2.67
CA LEU A 203 -5.59 14.44 -3.07
C LEU A 203 -7.11 14.37 -2.93
N VAL A 204 -7.67 14.90 -1.85
CA VAL A 204 -9.11 14.99 -1.64
C VAL A 204 -9.78 15.89 -2.70
N ASP A 205 -9.17 17.02 -3.02
CA ASP A 205 -9.65 17.89 -4.07
C ASP A 205 -9.59 17.22 -5.45
N ARG A 206 -8.55 16.45 -5.74
CA ARG A 206 -8.47 15.62 -6.96
C ARG A 206 -9.56 14.54 -7.00
N MET A 207 -9.85 13.87 -5.87
CA MET A 207 -10.95 12.90 -5.78
C MET A 207 -12.27 13.54 -6.18
N LYS A 208 -12.51 14.77 -5.73
CA LYS A 208 -13.72 15.52 -6.08
C LYS A 208 -13.74 15.94 -7.54
N ARG A 209 -12.67 16.53 -8.05
CA ARG A 209 -12.63 17.10 -9.41
C ARG A 209 -12.49 16.06 -10.53
N GLU A 210 -11.65 15.04 -10.32
CA GLU A 210 -11.32 14.06 -11.36
C GLU A 210 -12.23 12.82 -11.30
N PHE A 211 -12.71 12.44 -10.11
CA PHE A 211 -13.50 11.22 -9.92
C PHE A 211 -14.96 11.49 -9.51
N ASN A 212 -15.35 12.76 -9.33
CA ASN A 212 -16.69 13.14 -8.87
C ASN A 212 -17.09 12.41 -7.57
N VAL A 213 -16.17 12.35 -6.60
CA VAL A 213 -16.38 11.76 -5.27
C VAL A 213 -16.57 12.87 -4.26
N GLU A 214 -17.68 12.85 -3.52
CA GLU A 214 -17.84 13.68 -2.34
C GLU A 214 -17.58 12.89 -1.08
N ALA A 215 -16.61 13.35 -0.29
CA ALA A 215 -16.22 12.73 0.96
C ALA A 215 -16.06 13.75 2.08
N ASN A 216 -16.32 13.31 3.31
CA ASN A 216 -15.97 14.04 4.52
C ASN A 216 -14.59 13.62 4.98
N VAL A 217 -13.77 14.59 5.37
CA VAL A 217 -12.43 14.34 5.91
C VAL A 217 -12.43 14.76 7.36
N GLY A 218 -11.88 13.93 8.23
CA GLY A 218 -11.85 14.18 9.67
C GLY A 218 -10.70 13.47 10.37
N LYS A 219 -10.65 13.63 11.68
CA LYS A 219 -9.69 12.90 12.50
C LYS A 219 -10.08 11.43 12.57
N PRO A 220 -9.13 10.48 12.53
CA PRO A 220 -9.40 9.08 12.75
C PRO A 220 -10.06 8.85 14.12
N GLN A 221 -10.98 7.90 14.18
CA GLN A 221 -11.56 7.49 15.45
C GLN A 221 -10.54 6.71 16.26
N VAL A 222 -10.51 6.96 17.56
CA VAL A 222 -9.69 6.18 18.49
C VAL A 222 -10.40 4.86 18.78
N ALA A 223 -9.73 3.75 18.52
CA ALA A 223 -10.23 2.43 18.89
C ALA A 223 -9.99 2.22 20.40
N TYR A 224 -11.01 2.49 21.19
CA TYR A 224 -10.96 2.25 22.63
C TYR A 224 -11.02 0.75 22.93
N ARG A 225 -10.32 0.36 24.01
CA ARG A 225 -10.34 -0.99 24.58
C ARG A 225 -10.66 -0.91 26.06
N GLU A 226 -11.31 -1.94 26.57
CA GLU A 226 -11.45 -2.15 27.98
C GLU A 226 -10.39 -3.15 28.46
N THR A 227 -9.98 -3.06 29.71
CA THR A 227 -9.10 -4.04 30.35
C THR A 227 -9.46 -4.20 31.80
N ILE A 228 -9.02 -5.31 32.41
CA ILE A 228 -9.16 -5.59 33.82
C ILE A 228 -7.89 -5.11 34.57
N ARG A 229 -8.07 -4.56 35.76
CA ARG A 229 -6.94 -4.14 36.62
C ARG A 229 -6.67 -5.08 37.78
N LYS A 230 -7.65 -5.91 38.14
CA LYS A 230 -7.55 -6.85 39.25
C LYS A 230 -7.98 -8.23 38.80
N GLY A 231 -7.23 -9.23 39.21
CA GLY A 231 -7.60 -10.62 39.00
C GLY A 231 -8.68 -11.09 39.97
N VAL A 232 -9.32 -12.18 39.60
CA VAL A 232 -10.27 -12.93 40.43
C VAL A 232 -9.85 -14.40 40.38
N GLU A 233 -9.68 -15.00 41.55
CA GLU A 233 -9.32 -16.41 41.66
C GLU A 233 -10.55 -17.26 42.01
N LYS A 234 -10.58 -18.47 41.47
CA LYS A 234 -11.57 -19.52 41.78
C LYS A 234 -13.03 -19.01 41.69
N TYR A 235 -13.32 -18.24 40.65
CA TYR A 235 -14.68 -17.77 40.41
C TYR A 235 -15.54 -18.92 39.90
N ASP A 236 -16.63 -19.22 40.63
CA ASP A 236 -17.63 -20.25 40.28
C ASP A 236 -18.72 -19.63 39.40
N TYR A 237 -18.81 -20.07 38.16
CA TYR A 237 -19.90 -19.68 37.26
C TYR A 237 -20.81 -20.87 36.98
N THR A 238 -22.12 -20.70 37.18
CA THR A 238 -23.13 -21.72 36.90
C THR A 238 -24.14 -21.16 35.90
N HIS A 239 -24.19 -21.76 34.71
CA HIS A 239 -25.23 -21.51 33.74
C HIS A 239 -26.36 -22.54 33.93
N LYS A 240 -27.55 -22.05 34.29
CA LYS A 240 -28.76 -22.88 34.39
C LYS A 240 -29.90 -22.17 33.69
N LYS A 241 -30.35 -22.72 32.55
CA LYS A 241 -31.50 -22.19 31.80
C LYS A 241 -32.48 -23.31 31.50
N GLN A 242 -33.71 -23.11 31.90
CA GLN A 242 -34.79 -24.06 31.64
C GLN A 242 -36.04 -23.29 31.20
N THR A 243 -36.34 -23.36 29.92
CA THR A 243 -37.48 -22.71 29.29
C THR A 243 -38.24 -23.76 28.45
N GLY A 244 -38.93 -24.68 29.13
CA GLY A 244 -39.72 -25.74 28.45
C GLY A 244 -38.88 -26.74 27.63
N GLY A 245 -38.88 -28.02 27.96
CA GLY A 245 -38.08 -29.06 27.30
C GLY A 245 -36.75 -29.36 28.00
N SER A 246 -35.72 -29.80 27.25
CA SER A 246 -34.39 -30.08 27.79
C SER A 246 -33.67 -28.81 28.22
N GLY A 247 -33.39 -28.70 29.53
CA GLY A 247 -32.63 -27.55 30.07
C GLY A 247 -31.16 -27.53 29.69
N GLN A 248 -30.53 -26.37 29.83
CA GLN A 248 -29.11 -26.19 29.70
C GLN A 248 -28.46 -26.06 31.09
N PHE A 249 -27.41 -26.78 31.34
CA PHE A 249 -26.64 -26.68 32.59
C PHE A 249 -25.15 -26.79 32.28
N ALA A 250 -24.37 -25.87 32.84
CA ALA A 250 -22.92 -25.93 32.89
C ALA A 250 -22.41 -25.22 34.14
N LYS A 251 -21.39 -25.81 34.78
CA LYS A 251 -20.68 -25.16 35.88
C LYS A 251 -19.20 -25.20 35.61
N ILE A 252 -18.53 -24.08 35.78
CA ILE A 252 -17.06 -23.96 35.64
C ILE A 252 -16.50 -23.13 36.76
N GLN A 253 -15.27 -23.45 37.15
CA GLN A 253 -14.47 -22.64 38.08
C GLN A 253 -13.21 -22.14 37.35
N PHE A 254 -12.95 -20.85 37.39
CA PHE A 254 -11.85 -20.27 36.65
C PHE A 254 -11.21 -19.09 37.39
N ASN A 255 -9.97 -18.78 37.00
CA ASN A 255 -9.28 -17.55 37.40
C ASN A 255 -9.23 -16.58 36.21
N ILE A 256 -9.33 -15.33 36.50
CA ILE A 256 -9.09 -14.23 35.53
C ILE A 256 -7.97 -13.37 36.09
N GLU A 257 -6.95 -13.11 35.28
CA GLU A 257 -5.79 -12.31 35.65
C GLU A 257 -5.52 -11.26 34.54
N PRO A 258 -5.10 -10.04 34.90
CA PRO A 258 -4.64 -9.09 33.91
C PRO A 258 -3.32 -9.56 33.30
N LEU A 259 -3.19 -9.41 31.98
CA LEU A 259 -1.92 -9.51 31.26
C LEU A 259 -1.25 -8.14 31.21
N ASP A 260 0.07 -8.13 31.07
CA ASP A 260 0.78 -6.89 30.80
C ASP A 260 0.39 -6.36 29.42
N LEU A 261 0.00 -5.09 29.34
CA LEU A 261 -0.44 -4.47 28.09
C LEU A 261 0.72 -4.21 27.12
N ASP A 262 1.96 -4.29 27.59
CA ASP A 262 3.17 -4.21 26.77
C ASP A 262 3.48 -5.54 26.07
N ASP A 263 2.80 -6.64 26.42
CA ASP A 263 2.88 -7.91 25.71
C ASP A 263 2.02 -7.86 24.42
N GLU A 264 2.54 -8.41 23.33
CA GLU A 264 1.80 -8.53 22.06
C GLU A 264 0.52 -9.38 22.18
N LYS A 265 0.40 -10.12 23.29
CA LYS A 265 -0.75 -10.99 23.57
C LYS A 265 -1.89 -10.23 24.22
N THR A 266 -2.97 -10.10 23.50
CA THR A 266 -4.22 -9.48 24.00
C THR A 266 -5.07 -10.43 24.83
N TYR A 267 -4.87 -11.76 24.70
CA TYR A 267 -5.59 -12.82 25.39
C TYR A 267 -4.72 -14.07 25.56
N GLU A 268 -4.86 -14.74 26.69
CA GLU A 268 -4.25 -16.04 26.96
C GLU A 268 -5.24 -16.98 27.67
N PHE A 269 -5.42 -18.20 27.13
CA PHE A 269 -6.22 -19.24 27.77
C PHE A 269 -5.34 -20.36 28.30
N VAL A 270 -5.53 -20.73 29.57
CA VAL A 270 -4.78 -21.78 30.23
C VAL A 270 -5.74 -22.86 30.77
N ASN A 271 -5.50 -24.10 30.40
CA ASN A 271 -6.23 -25.24 30.95
C ASN A 271 -5.43 -25.88 32.10
N SER A 272 -5.89 -25.71 33.33
CA SER A 272 -5.33 -26.28 34.55
C SER A 272 -6.23 -27.39 35.18
N VAL A 273 -7.19 -27.89 34.45
CA VAL A 273 -8.11 -28.95 34.92
C VAL A 273 -7.34 -30.25 35.10
N THR A 274 -7.43 -30.85 36.29
CA THR A 274 -6.84 -32.12 36.60
C THR A 274 -7.90 -33.22 36.77
N GLY A 275 -7.50 -34.48 36.51
CA GLY A 275 -8.38 -35.64 36.79
C GLY A 275 -9.57 -35.83 35.83
N GLY A 276 -9.61 -35.10 34.68
CA GLY A 276 -10.66 -35.25 33.66
C GLY A 276 -12.04 -34.77 34.13
N ARG A 277 -12.10 -33.86 35.09
CA ARG A 277 -13.39 -33.32 35.62
C ARG A 277 -14.20 -32.61 34.56
N ILE A 278 -13.52 -31.95 33.60
CA ILE A 278 -14.14 -31.43 32.38
C ILE A 278 -13.70 -32.31 31.22
N PRO A 279 -14.61 -32.89 30.44
CA PRO A 279 -14.27 -33.61 29.22
C PRO A 279 -13.54 -32.73 28.24
N ARG A 280 -12.48 -33.27 27.59
CA ARG A 280 -11.61 -32.50 26.65
C ARG A 280 -12.35 -31.81 25.53
N GLU A 281 -13.48 -32.40 25.08
CA GLU A 281 -14.34 -31.87 24.02
C GLU A 281 -14.97 -30.51 24.35
N TYR A 282 -15.13 -30.17 25.65
CA TYR A 282 -15.72 -28.90 26.08
C TYR A 282 -14.69 -27.78 26.30
N ILE A 283 -13.40 -28.11 26.43
CA ILE A 283 -12.37 -27.12 26.70
C ILE A 283 -12.33 -26.04 25.61
N GLY A 284 -12.40 -26.44 24.32
CA GLY A 284 -12.43 -25.48 23.20
C GLY A 284 -13.68 -24.59 23.20
N SER A 285 -14.82 -25.15 23.61
CA SER A 285 -16.07 -24.36 23.71
C SER A 285 -16.03 -23.36 24.87
N ILE A 286 -15.31 -23.66 25.95
CA ILE A 286 -15.12 -22.77 27.08
C ILE A 286 -14.20 -21.61 26.67
N ASP A 287 -13.10 -21.91 25.99
CA ASP A 287 -12.18 -20.88 25.45
C ASP A 287 -12.93 -19.93 24.47
N ALA A 288 -13.68 -20.49 23.53
CA ALA A 288 -14.54 -19.71 22.62
C ALA A 288 -15.52 -18.80 23.38
N GLY A 289 -16.12 -19.32 24.47
CA GLY A 289 -17.02 -18.53 25.31
C GLY A 289 -16.34 -17.34 26.00
N PHE A 290 -15.09 -17.47 26.45
CA PHE A 290 -14.32 -16.35 26.97
C PHE A 290 -14.03 -15.32 25.88
N GLN A 291 -13.61 -15.76 24.70
CA GLN A 291 -13.33 -14.86 23.57
C GLN A 291 -14.60 -14.12 23.12
N ASP A 292 -15.74 -14.79 23.05
CA ASP A 292 -17.02 -14.16 22.74
C ASP A 292 -17.43 -13.11 23.78
N ALA A 293 -17.23 -13.41 25.07
CA ALA A 293 -17.53 -12.46 26.15
C ALA A 293 -16.61 -11.21 26.10
N MET A 294 -15.40 -11.35 25.59
CA MET A 294 -14.45 -10.23 25.45
C MET A 294 -14.79 -9.29 24.29
N ASN A 295 -15.62 -9.70 23.34
CA ASN A 295 -15.98 -8.84 22.22
C ASN A 295 -16.79 -7.60 22.61
N VAL A 296 -17.47 -7.65 23.77
CA VAL A 296 -18.31 -6.55 24.28
C VAL A 296 -18.00 -6.30 25.74
N GLY A 297 -17.28 -5.25 26.03
CA GLY A 297 -16.94 -4.87 27.39
C GLY A 297 -18.12 -4.31 28.18
N VAL A 298 -18.04 -4.44 29.51
CA VAL A 298 -19.13 -4.08 30.43
C VAL A 298 -19.18 -2.61 30.83
N LEU A 299 -18.10 -1.84 30.59
CA LEU A 299 -18.05 -0.43 30.98
C LEU A 299 -18.66 0.47 29.91
N ALA A 300 -18.25 0.33 28.67
CA ALA A 300 -18.65 1.17 27.55
C ALA A 300 -18.94 0.38 26.27
N GLY A 301 -18.86 -0.94 26.32
CA GLY A 301 -19.12 -1.83 25.18
C GLY A 301 -17.93 -2.02 24.24
N TYR A 302 -16.74 -1.54 24.60
CA TYR A 302 -15.54 -1.76 23.81
C TYR A 302 -14.94 -3.12 24.04
N PRO A 303 -14.28 -3.74 23.04
CA PRO A 303 -13.62 -5.03 23.22
C PRO A 303 -12.63 -5.04 24.40
N ILE A 304 -12.64 -6.14 25.15
CA ILE A 304 -11.75 -6.32 26.31
C ILE A 304 -10.44 -6.95 25.81
N VAL A 305 -9.30 -6.45 26.31
CA VAL A 305 -7.95 -6.95 26.02
C VAL A 305 -7.14 -7.11 27.29
N GLY A 306 -6.01 -7.82 27.21
CA GLY A 306 -5.10 -8.00 28.33
C GLY A 306 -5.65 -8.92 29.40
N VAL A 307 -6.28 -10.04 29.00
CA VAL A 307 -6.91 -10.99 29.91
C VAL A 307 -6.28 -12.37 29.79
N LYS A 308 -5.89 -12.95 30.92
CA LYS A 308 -5.56 -14.34 31.04
C LYS A 308 -6.68 -15.07 31.76
N ALA A 309 -7.27 -16.06 31.10
CA ALA A 309 -8.31 -16.94 31.66
C ALA A 309 -7.73 -18.32 31.91
N THR A 310 -7.77 -18.78 33.17
CA THR A 310 -7.31 -20.12 33.57
C THR A 310 -8.47 -20.93 34.09
N ILE A 311 -8.88 -21.98 33.37
CA ILE A 311 -9.89 -22.90 33.85
C ILE A 311 -9.28 -23.88 34.85
N VAL A 312 -9.96 -24.07 36.00
CA VAL A 312 -9.43 -24.83 37.14
C VAL A 312 -10.27 -26.07 37.40
N ASP A 313 -11.59 -25.96 37.34
CA ASP A 313 -12.55 -27.04 37.62
C ASP A 313 -13.90 -26.84 36.90
N GLY A 314 -14.76 -27.87 36.88
CA GLY A 314 -16.12 -27.79 36.31
C GLY A 314 -16.88 -29.10 36.30
#